data_58e3821656f8fb5b748a0efe1894bc4c
#
_entry.id   58e3821656f8fb5b748a0efe1894bc4c
#
_cell.length_a   1.000
_cell.length_b   1.000
_cell.length_c   1.000
_cell.angle_alpha   90.00
_cell.angle_beta   90.00
_cell.angle_gamma   90.00
#
_symmetry.space_group_name_H-M   'P 1'
#
loop_
_entity.id
_entity.type
_entity.pdbx_description
1 polymer ?
#
loop_
_entity_poly.entity_id
_entity_poly.type
_entity_poly.pdbx_seq_one_letter_code
_entity_poly.pdbx_strand_id
1 'polypeptide(L)'
;MFGRAEPELSMIFNEILTDIHRRFGHLLHNLDLVWLDPQAFAEAIFEKGSPLRDCWGFIDGTARPICRPIRNQKIMCSGHKRTHCVKFQSLITPNGLICHLFGPLEGRRHDAFMLHESGLLQELARKMNKANGDPYVIYGDPAYPVRRHILSPFRGAQLTPAEQNFNAAMSAVCTSVEWGYGKIIKYFVFLDFSKNMKVLLQPVGKLYIVAALLVNCHTCLYGSQTTQFFAVDAPELETYLNNC
;
A
#
# COMPACT_ATOMS: atom_id res chain seq x y z
N MET A 1 -19.96 2.75 -30.10
CA MET A 1 -18.61 2.91 -29.60
C MET A 1 -17.94 1.56 -29.45
N PHE A 2 -18.40 0.62 -28.62
CA PHE A 2 -17.83 -0.74 -28.55
C PHE A 2 -18.70 -1.81 -29.25
N GLY A 3 -19.78 -1.44 -29.93
CA GLY A 3 -20.67 -2.36 -30.65
C GLY A 3 -21.39 -3.41 -29.80
N ARG A 4 -21.41 -3.26 -28.46
CA ARG A 4 -21.99 -4.18 -27.50
C ARG A 4 -22.93 -3.45 -26.54
N ALA A 5 -23.90 -4.17 -26.00
CA ALA A 5 -24.81 -3.65 -24.98
C ALA A 5 -24.09 -3.43 -23.63
N GLU A 6 -24.55 -2.47 -22.82
CA GLU A 6 -23.96 -2.18 -21.50
C GLU A 6 -23.85 -3.40 -20.57
N PRO A 7 -24.85 -4.32 -20.50
CA PRO A 7 -24.73 -5.52 -19.67
C PRO A 7 -23.59 -6.42 -20.11
N GLU A 8 -23.38 -6.60 -21.42
CA GLU A 8 -22.28 -7.42 -21.96
C GLU A 8 -20.92 -6.80 -21.59
N LEU A 9 -20.77 -5.48 -21.74
CA LEU A 9 -19.55 -4.78 -21.35
C LEU A 9 -19.26 -4.93 -19.85
N SER A 10 -20.30 -4.86 -19.02
CA SER A 10 -20.18 -5.07 -17.57
C SER A 10 -19.73 -6.49 -17.24
N MET A 11 -20.28 -7.49 -17.93
CA MET A 11 -19.87 -8.90 -17.73
C MET A 11 -18.41 -9.11 -18.10
N ILE A 12 -17.99 -8.66 -19.30
CA ILE A 12 -16.61 -8.74 -19.78
C ILE A 12 -15.65 -8.04 -18.81
N PHE A 13 -15.99 -6.84 -18.35
CA PHE A 13 -15.19 -6.09 -17.39
C PHE A 13 -14.98 -6.87 -16.09
N ASN A 14 -16.04 -7.44 -15.51
CA ASN A 14 -15.97 -8.20 -14.28
C ASN A 14 -15.22 -9.51 -14.43
N GLU A 15 -15.31 -10.15 -15.61
CA GLU A 15 -14.55 -11.35 -15.94
C GLU A 15 -13.05 -11.05 -16.02
N ILE A 16 -12.65 -10.04 -16.78
CA ILE A 16 -11.24 -9.59 -16.88
C ILE A 16 -10.71 -9.19 -15.52
N LEU A 17 -11.45 -8.40 -14.75
CA LEU A 17 -11.09 -8.00 -13.40
C LEU A 17 -10.83 -9.21 -12.50
N THR A 18 -11.68 -10.21 -12.58
CA THR A 18 -11.56 -11.43 -11.78
C THR A 18 -10.38 -12.29 -12.23
N ASP A 19 -10.13 -12.37 -13.53
CA ASP A 19 -9.00 -13.10 -14.09
C ASP A 19 -7.65 -12.48 -13.69
N ILE A 20 -7.50 -11.15 -13.82
CA ILE A 20 -6.31 -10.44 -13.39
C ILE A 20 -6.08 -10.64 -11.88
N HIS A 21 -7.12 -10.48 -11.06
CA HIS A 21 -7.02 -10.70 -9.62
C HIS A 21 -6.59 -12.13 -9.28
N ARG A 22 -7.14 -13.13 -9.96
CA ARG A 22 -6.82 -14.55 -9.74
C ARG A 22 -5.39 -14.88 -10.12
N ARG A 23 -4.91 -14.35 -11.25
CA ARG A 23 -3.55 -14.63 -11.76
C ARG A 23 -2.47 -13.89 -11.00
N PHE A 24 -2.68 -12.63 -10.70
CA PHE A 24 -1.63 -11.72 -10.22
C PHE A 24 -1.86 -11.16 -8.82
N GLY A 25 -3.01 -11.44 -8.19
CA GLY A 25 -3.31 -10.93 -6.84
C GLY A 25 -2.28 -11.36 -5.80
N HIS A 26 -1.67 -12.53 -5.95
CA HIS A 26 -0.64 -13.05 -5.06
C HIS A 26 0.60 -12.16 -4.97
N LEU A 27 0.91 -11.36 -6.01
CA LEU A 27 2.03 -10.41 -6.03
C LEU A 27 1.92 -9.30 -5.00
N LEU A 28 0.74 -9.15 -4.38
CA LEU A 28 0.48 -8.16 -3.33
C LEU A 28 0.23 -8.79 -1.95
N HIS A 29 0.44 -10.10 -1.77
CA HIS A 29 0.06 -10.78 -0.53
C HIS A 29 1.24 -11.32 0.30
N ASN A 30 2.41 -11.46 -0.30
CA ASN A 30 3.60 -11.95 0.40
C ASN A 30 4.83 -11.15 -0.03
N LEU A 31 5.93 -11.34 0.71
CA LEU A 31 7.22 -10.71 0.42
C LEU A 31 8.19 -11.66 -0.32
N ASP A 32 7.68 -12.74 -0.93
CA ASP A 32 8.45 -13.62 -1.82
C ASP A 32 8.57 -13.00 -3.22
N LEU A 33 9.24 -11.84 -3.30
CA LEU A 33 9.37 -11.06 -4.51
C LEU A 33 10.84 -11.04 -4.94
N VAL A 34 11.14 -11.58 -6.12
CA VAL A 34 12.50 -11.71 -6.66
C VAL A 34 13.22 -10.36 -6.75
N TRP A 35 12.48 -9.30 -7.03
CA TRP A 35 12.98 -7.94 -7.16
C TRP A 35 13.13 -7.16 -5.85
N LEU A 36 12.74 -7.77 -4.71
CA LEU A 36 12.74 -7.10 -3.42
C LEU A 36 14.14 -7.17 -2.79
N ASP A 37 14.85 -6.05 -2.81
CA ASP A 37 16.16 -5.89 -2.21
C ASP A 37 16.10 -4.91 -1.01
N PRO A 38 15.88 -5.42 0.23
CA PRO A 38 15.78 -4.56 1.40
C PRO A 38 17.05 -3.76 1.68
N GLN A 39 18.23 -4.26 1.30
CA GLN A 39 19.49 -3.56 1.50
C GLN A 39 19.58 -2.33 0.58
N ALA A 40 19.43 -2.52 -0.71
CA ALA A 40 19.46 -1.43 -1.68
C ALA A 40 18.38 -0.37 -1.37
N PHE A 41 17.19 -0.80 -0.94
CA PHE A 41 16.12 0.12 -0.57
C PHE A 41 16.43 0.90 0.70
N ALA A 42 17.05 0.27 1.70
CA ALA A 42 17.44 0.95 2.93
C ALA A 42 18.55 1.98 2.68
N GLU A 43 19.51 1.65 1.84
CA GLU A 43 20.57 2.58 1.40
C GLU A 43 19.95 3.80 0.70
N ALA A 44 19.06 3.59 -0.26
CA ALA A 44 18.40 4.68 -1.00
C ALA A 44 17.56 5.60 -0.08
N ILE A 45 16.85 5.03 0.90
CA ILE A 45 16.09 5.81 1.89
C ILE A 45 17.04 6.59 2.80
N PHE A 46 18.15 6.00 3.23
CA PHE A 46 19.15 6.65 4.06
C PHE A 46 19.81 7.82 3.34
N GLU A 47 20.17 7.66 2.06
CA GLU A 47 20.75 8.73 1.23
C GLU A 47 19.82 9.94 1.05
N LYS A 48 18.51 9.74 1.16
CA LYS A 48 17.51 10.84 1.13
C LYS A 48 17.32 11.53 2.48
N GLY A 49 18.14 11.21 3.47
CA GLY A 49 18.15 11.90 4.76
C GLY A 49 17.37 11.20 5.86
N SER A 50 16.98 9.94 5.68
CA SER A 50 16.44 9.14 6.77
C SER A 50 17.50 8.96 7.86
N PRO A 51 17.17 9.14 9.16
CA PRO A 51 18.08 8.80 10.25
C PRO A 51 18.21 7.29 10.47
N LEU A 52 17.35 6.49 9.84
CA LEU A 52 17.34 5.03 9.93
C LEU A 52 18.14 4.42 8.78
N ARG A 53 19.20 3.66 9.12
CA ARG A 53 20.03 2.96 8.13
C ARG A 53 19.39 1.69 7.58
N ASP A 54 18.40 1.17 8.28
CA ASP A 54 17.79 -0.15 8.01
C ASP A 54 16.33 -0.06 7.59
N CYS A 55 15.83 1.16 7.32
CA CYS A 55 14.48 1.38 6.83
C CYS A 55 14.44 1.15 5.32
N TRP A 56 13.69 0.12 4.88
CA TRP A 56 13.61 -0.28 3.47
C TRP A 56 12.26 -0.02 2.80
N GLY A 57 11.27 0.43 3.54
CA GLY A 57 9.95 0.70 3.00
C GLY A 57 9.04 1.39 4.00
N PHE A 58 7.87 1.76 3.51
CA PHE A 58 6.90 2.54 4.26
C PHE A 58 5.54 1.85 4.26
N ILE A 59 4.94 1.74 5.46
CA ILE A 59 3.61 1.17 5.63
C ILE A 59 2.61 2.28 5.94
N ASP A 60 1.48 2.24 5.25
CA ASP A 60 0.39 3.20 5.49
C ASP A 60 -0.98 2.59 5.22
N GLY A 61 -1.99 3.18 5.87
CA GLY A 61 -3.39 2.80 5.76
C GLY A 61 -4.20 3.80 4.93
N THR A 62 -4.87 3.33 3.88
CA THR A 62 -5.76 4.19 3.10
C THR A 62 -7.22 3.82 3.26
N ALA A 63 -8.09 4.83 3.38
CA ALA A 63 -9.55 4.66 3.42
C ALA A 63 -10.14 5.10 2.08
N ARG A 64 -10.83 4.16 1.42
CA ARG A 64 -11.52 4.43 0.15
C ARG A 64 -13.01 4.64 0.39
N PRO A 65 -13.55 5.82 0.08
CA PRO A 65 -14.97 6.11 0.25
C PRO A 65 -15.85 5.14 -0.55
N ILE A 66 -16.96 4.73 0.05
CA ILE A 66 -17.97 3.89 -0.59
C ILE A 66 -19.34 4.55 -0.51
N CYS A 67 -20.27 4.13 -1.34
CA CYS A 67 -21.65 4.48 -1.22
C CYS A 67 -22.16 4.03 0.17
N ARG A 68 -22.97 4.86 0.83
CA ARG A 68 -23.58 4.52 2.12
C ARG A 68 -24.33 3.19 2.01
N PRO A 69 -23.92 2.14 2.72
CA PRO A 69 -24.58 0.84 2.61
C PRO A 69 -25.94 0.85 3.32
N ILE A 70 -26.85 0.02 2.84
CA ILE A 70 -28.19 -0.14 3.45
C ILE A 70 -28.07 -0.85 4.80
N ARG A 71 -27.15 -1.82 4.91
CA ARG A 71 -26.90 -2.63 6.11
C ARG A 71 -25.51 -2.37 6.65
N ASN A 72 -25.28 -2.64 7.93
CA ASN A 72 -23.97 -2.59 8.58
C ASN A 72 -23.27 -1.21 8.51
N GLN A 73 -24.04 -0.12 8.46
CA GLN A 73 -23.51 1.24 8.32
C GLN A 73 -22.47 1.59 9.38
N LYS A 74 -22.71 1.19 10.65
CA LYS A 74 -21.80 1.49 11.77
C LYS A 74 -20.41 0.87 11.61
N ILE A 75 -20.31 -0.34 11.07
CA ILE A 75 -19.03 -1.00 10.87
C ILE A 75 -18.28 -0.47 9.65
N MET A 76 -19.00 0.01 8.64
CA MET A 76 -18.41 0.61 7.45
C MET A 76 -18.04 2.08 7.62
N CYS A 77 -18.44 2.70 8.74
CA CYS A 77 -18.14 4.11 9.01
C CYS A 77 -16.79 4.26 9.72
N SER A 78 -15.89 5.04 9.13
CA SER A 78 -14.67 5.50 9.80
C SER A 78 -15.01 6.63 10.75
N GLY A 79 -14.78 6.44 12.05
CA GLY A 79 -15.00 7.47 13.06
C GLY A 79 -14.09 8.69 12.84
N HIS A 80 -12.85 8.48 12.43
CA HIS A 80 -11.89 9.54 12.16
C HIS A 80 -12.26 10.37 10.92
N LYS A 81 -12.55 9.72 9.79
CA LYS A 81 -12.89 10.40 8.52
C LYS A 81 -14.38 10.74 8.39
N ARG A 82 -15.22 10.33 9.33
CA ARG A 82 -16.70 10.53 9.34
C ARG A 82 -17.37 10.16 8.03
N THR A 83 -16.87 9.12 7.37
CA THR A 83 -17.39 8.63 6.08
C THR A 83 -17.46 7.11 6.05
N HIS A 84 -18.36 6.57 5.21
CA HIS A 84 -18.42 5.15 4.94
C HIS A 84 -17.28 4.79 3.98
N CYS A 85 -16.46 3.85 4.36
CA CYS A 85 -15.29 3.47 3.56
C CYS A 85 -14.93 1.99 3.75
N VAL A 86 -14.15 1.48 2.83
CA VAL A 86 -13.31 0.30 3.00
C VAL A 86 -11.86 0.74 3.20
N LYS A 87 -11.12 0.00 3.99
CA LYS A 87 -9.72 0.30 4.28
C LYS A 87 -8.80 -0.72 3.65
N PHE A 88 -7.64 -0.22 3.24
CA PHE A 88 -6.51 -1.02 2.78
C PHE A 88 -5.25 -0.57 3.50
N GLN A 89 -4.34 -1.50 3.73
CA GLN A 89 -3.00 -1.26 4.22
C GLN A 89 -2.02 -1.64 3.12
N SER A 90 -1.08 -0.78 2.78
CA SER A 90 -0.03 -1.10 1.82
C SER A 90 1.37 -0.92 2.40
N LEU A 91 2.31 -1.65 1.84
CA LEU A 91 3.74 -1.46 2.01
C LEU A 91 4.31 -1.03 0.66
N ILE A 92 4.95 0.14 0.64
CA ILE A 92 5.51 0.77 -0.56
C ILE A 92 7.01 0.85 -0.42
N THR A 93 7.72 0.52 -1.50
CA THR A 93 9.17 0.49 -1.59
C THR A 93 9.73 1.68 -2.40
N PRO A 94 11.02 2.03 -2.25
CA PRO A 94 11.67 3.14 -2.95
C PRO A 94 11.59 3.08 -4.48
N ASN A 95 11.50 1.88 -5.06
CA ASN A 95 11.26 1.71 -6.49
C ASN A 95 9.83 2.00 -6.94
N GLY A 96 9.00 2.57 -6.04
CA GLY A 96 7.64 3.02 -6.33
C GLY A 96 6.60 1.93 -6.46
N LEU A 97 6.94 0.69 -6.12
CA LEU A 97 6.00 -0.43 -6.16
C LEU A 97 5.30 -0.65 -4.81
N ILE A 98 4.06 -1.06 -4.87
CA ILE A 98 3.33 -1.61 -3.74
C ILE A 98 3.72 -3.09 -3.67
N CYS A 99 4.51 -3.48 -2.68
CA CYS A 99 4.96 -4.86 -2.50
C CYS A 99 4.02 -5.69 -1.63
N HIS A 100 3.15 -5.05 -0.85
CA HIS A 100 2.14 -5.72 -0.05
C HIS A 100 0.89 -4.84 0.05
N LEU A 101 -0.29 -5.45 -0.16
CA LEU A 101 -1.58 -4.77 -0.04
C LEU A 101 -2.58 -5.69 0.64
N PHE A 102 -3.07 -5.28 1.79
CA PHE A 102 -4.06 -6.01 2.56
C PHE A 102 -5.39 -5.23 2.66
N GLY A 103 -6.49 -5.93 2.50
CA GLY A 103 -7.85 -5.40 2.50
C GLY A 103 -8.69 -6.01 1.39
N PRO A 104 -9.96 -5.61 1.25
CA PRO A 104 -10.65 -4.54 1.98
C PRO A 104 -11.08 -4.95 3.39
N LEU A 105 -10.99 -4.02 4.33
CA LEU A 105 -11.57 -4.14 5.66
C LEU A 105 -12.60 -3.04 5.92
N GLU A 106 -13.44 -3.25 6.93
CA GLU A 106 -14.47 -2.29 7.31
C GLU A 106 -13.86 -0.97 7.82
N GLY A 107 -14.49 0.15 7.49
CA GLY A 107 -14.01 1.49 7.79
C GLY A 107 -13.75 1.79 9.27
N ARG A 108 -14.41 1.10 10.20
CA ARG A 108 -14.19 1.28 11.64
C ARG A 108 -12.89 0.65 12.16
N ARG A 109 -12.24 -0.25 11.40
CA ARG A 109 -11.03 -0.94 11.85
C ARG A 109 -9.85 0.02 11.96
N HIS A 110 -9.04 -0.16 12.98
CA HIS A 110 -7.81 0.61 13.20
C HIS A 110 -6.63 -0.03 12.45
N ASP A 111 -5.62 0.76 12.14
CA ASP A 111 -4.47 0.32 11.36
C ASP A 111 -3.67 -0.77 12.08
N ALA A 112 -3.57 -0.70 13.43
CA ALA A 112 -3.00 -1.78 14.24
C ALA A 112 -3.76 -3.12 14.10
N PHE A 113 -5.09 -3.09 13.91
CA PHE A 113 -5.87 -4.30 13.64
C PHE A 113 -5.56 -4.83 12.23
N MET A 114 -5.48 -3.95 11.23
CA MET A 114 -5.11 -4.34 9.86
C MET A 114 -3.73 -4.99 9.81
N LEU A 115 -2.76 -4.42 10.53
CA LEU A 115 -1.42 -4.99 10.65
C LEU A 115 -1.43 -6.40 11.24
N HIS A 116 -2.25 -6.63 12.27
CA HIS A 116 -2.37 -7.96 12.88
C HIS A 116 -2.96 -9.00 11.92
N GLU A 117 -4.03 -8.63 11.23
CA GLU A 117 -4.77 -9.54 10.34
C GLU A 117 -4.06 -9.78 8.99
N SER A 118 -3.17 -8.87 8.59
CA SER A 118 -2.53 -8.93 7.27
C SER A 118 -1.49 -10.04 7.10
N GLY A 119 -1.05 -10.68 8.18
CA GLY A 119 0.07 -11.63 8.14
C GLY A 119 1.44 -10.98 7.90
N LEU A 120 1.50 -9.66 7.71
CA LEU A 120 2.73 -8.96 7.35
C LEU A 120 3.82 -9.10 8.42
N LEU A 121 3.46 -9.13 9.70
CA LEU A 121 4.43 -9.31 10.80
C LEU A 121 5.19 -10.63 10.69
N GLN A 122 4.49 -11.70 10.31
CA GLN A 122 5.08 -13.02 10.12
C GLN A 122 6.03 -13.04 8.92
N GLU A 123 5.64 -12.41 7.81
CA GLU A 123 6.48 -12.27 6.62
C GLU A 123 7.74 -11.45 6.90
N LEU A 124 7.62 -10.32 7.60
CA LEU A 124 8.76 -9.51 8.02
C LEU A 124 9.71 -10.29 8.93
N ALA A 125 9.20 -11.01 9.93
CA ALA A 125 10.01 -11.80 10.84
C ALA A 125 10.76 -12.95 10.13
N ARG A 126 10.15 -13.52 9.08
CA ARG A 126 10.73 -14.61 8.30
C ARG A 126 11.83 -14.13 7.36
N LYS A 127 11.67 -12.96 6.72
CA LYS A 127 12.47 -12.56 5.56
C LYS A 127 13.34 -11.32 5.78
N MET A 128 12.93 -10.42 6.65
CA MET A 128 13.55 -9.11 6.74
C MET A 128 14.58 -9.04 7.86
N ASN A 129 15.54 -9.99 7.83
CA ASN A 129 16.68 -10.02 8.74
C ASN A 129 17.97 -9.99 7.93
N LYS A 130 18.97 -9.28 8.44
CA LYS A 130 20.33 -9.26 7.93
C LYS A 130 21.06 -10.56 8.28
N ALA A 131 22.20 -10.80 7.66
CA ALA A 131 23.03 -11.98 7.95
C ALA A 131 23.50 -12.06 9.43
N ASN A 132 23.65 -10.92 10.10
CA ASN A 132 23.99 -10.84 11.52
C ASN A 132 22.78 -10.99 12.46
N GLY A 133 21.58 -11.18 11.93
CA GLY A 133 20.33 -11.31 12.67
C GLY A 133 19.62 -9.99 13.02
N ASP A 134 20.19 -8.83 12.69
CA ASP A 134 19.54 -7.55 12.88
C ASP A 134 18.35 -7.39 11.91
N PRO A 135 17.25 -6.74 12.34
CA PRO A 135 16.10 -6.57 11.48
C PRO A 135 16.30 -5.43 10.47
N TYR A 136 15.85 -5.64 9.24
CA TYR A 136 15.38 -4.54 8.42
C TYR A 136 14.04 -4.05 8.95
N VAL A 137 13.78 -2.75 8.88
CA VAL A 137 12.58 -2.13 9.42
C VAL A 137 11.78 -1.39 8.35
N ILE A 138 10.49 -1.32 8.54
CA ILE A 138 9.59 -0.43 7.80
C ILE A 138 9.11 0.68 8.72
N TYR A 139 8.77 1.83 8.14
CA TYR A 139 8.29 2.97 8.91
C TYR A 139 6.83 3.29 8.54
N GLY A 140 6.02 3.51 9.55
CA GLY A 140 4.60 3.83 9.39
C GLY A 140 4.20 5.10 10.15
N ASP A 141 2.94 5.46 9.99
CA ASP A 141 2.33 6.56 10.72
C ASP A 141 2.18 6.26 12.23
N PRO A 142 1.79 7.24 13.06
CA PRO A 142 1.60 7.02 14.48
C PRO A 142 0.56 5.95 14.85
N ALA A 143 -0.32 5.51 13.98
CA ALA A 143 -1.32 4.49 14.28
C ALA A 143 -0.72 3.08 14.38
N TYR A 144 0.47 2.88 13.81
CA TYR A 144 1.19 1.60 13.87
C TYR A 144 1.95 1.44 15.18
N PRO A 145 1.84 0.28 15.85
CA PRO A 145 2.63 0.00 17.05
C PRO A 145 4.08 -0.29 16.69
N VAL A 146 5.01 0.23 17.48
CA VAL A 146 6.44 -0.10 17.36
C VAL A 146 6.64 -1.59 17.64
N ARG A 147 7.37 -2.26 16.75
CA ARG A 147 7.72 -3.68 16.79
C ARG A 147 9.14 -3.87 16.27
N ARG A 148 9.66 -5.10 16.34
CA ARG A 148 11.02 -5.42 15.86
C ARG A 148 11.30 -4.94 14.43
N HIS A 149 10.33 -5.08 13.52
CA HIS A 149 10.44 -4.71 12.11
C HIS A 149 9.62 -3.48 11.72
N ILE A 150 8.96 -2.83 12.67
CA ILE A 150 8.11 -1.66 12.40
C ILE A 150 8.44 -0.56 13.37
N LEU A 151 8.76 0.60 12.82
CA LEU A 151 8.97 1.84 13.57
C LEU A 151 7.89 2.85 13.20
N SER A 152 7.62 3.76 14.12
CA SER A 152 6.69 4.87 13.95
C SER A 152 7.23 6.11 14.68
N PRO A 153 6.68 7.31 14.42
CA PRO A 153 7.15 8.54 15.04
C PRO A 153 7.11 8.48 16.56
N PHE A 154 8.06 9.16 17.18
CA PHE A 154 8.00 9.45 18.62
C PHE A 154 6.74 10.24 18.94
N ARG A 155 6.10 9.90 20.06
CA ARG A 155 4.85 10.53 20.53
C ARG A 155 5.05 11.11 21.91
N GLY A 156 4.32 12.15 22.20
CA GLY A 156 4.30 12.79 23.51
C GLY A 156 3.99 14.28 23.41
N ALA A 157 3.55 14.87 24.52
CA ALA A 157 3.29 16.31 24.60
C ALA A 157 4.59 17.13 24.62
N GLN A 158 5.69 16.51 25.05
CA GLN A 158 7.01 17.13 25.11
C GLN A 158 8.04 16.17 24.53
N LEU A 159 8.33 16.36 23.25
CA LEU A 159 9.39 15.64 22.56
C LEU A 159 10.71 16.37 22.74
N THR A 160 11.78 15.63 22.94
CA THR A 160 13.14 16.18 22.93
C THR A 160 13.50 16.72 21.53
N PRO A 161 14.45 17.68 21.44
CA PRO A 161 14.90 18.17 20.13
C PRO A 161 15.39 17.05 19.19
N ALA A 162 16.01 16.00 19.72
CA ALA A 162 16.47 14.85 18.95
C ALA A 162 15.28 14.06 18.36
N GLU A 163 14.23 13.82 19.14
CA GLU A 163 13.01 13.14 18.68
C GLU A 163 12.24 13.98 17.66
N GLN A 164 12.19 15.29 17.85
CA GLN A 164 11.58 16.21 16.87
C GLN A 164 12.34 16.18 15.54
N ASN A 165 13.67 16.23 15.57
CA ASN A 165 14.50 16.15 14.37
C ASN A 165 14.35 14.80 13.67
N PHE A 166 14.30 13.70 14.43
CA PHE A 166 14.03 12.36 13.88
C PHE A 166 12.67 12.32 13.16
N ASN A 167 11.61 12.78 13.82
CA ASN A 167 10.28 12.80 13.25
C ASN A 167 10.21 13.65 11.99
N ALA A 168 10.85 14.82 11.97
CA ALA A 168 10.91 15.72 10.82
C ALA A 168 11.64 15.06 9.63
N ALA A 169 12.79 14.45 9.88
CA ALA A 169 13.57 13.77 8.85
C ALA A 169 12.81 12.58 8.25
N MET A 170 12.20 11.74 9.10
CA MET A 170 11.38 10.61 8.63
C MET A 170 10.13 11.08 7.88
N SER A 171 9.47 12.15 8.32
CA SER A 171 8.30 12.70 7.62
C SER A 171 8.66 13.19 6.22
N ALA A 172 9.80 13.84 6.04
CA ALA A 172 10.26 14.32 4.75
C ALA A 172 10.44 13.18 3.73
N VAL A 173 10.97 12.05 4.17
CA VAL A 173 11.19 10.87 3.31
C VAL A 173 9.88 10.11 3.10
N CYS A 174 9.04 10.00 4.13
CA CYS A 174 7.78 9.26 4.10
C CYS A 174 6.73 9.88 3.15
N THR A 175 6.81 11.17 2.85
CA THR A 175 5.90 11.84 1.89
C THR A 175 5.84 11.13 0.53
N SER A 176 6.91 10.44 0.15
CA SER A 176 6.96 9.65 -1.09
C SER A 176 5.89 8.54 -1.16
N VAL A 177 5.39 8.05 -0.03
CA VAL A 177 4.33 7.02 0.05
C VAL A 177 2.98 7.56 -0.42
N GLU A 178 2.67 8.80 -0.08
CA GLU A 178 1.42 9.45 -0.49
C GLU A 178 1.29 9.51 -2.01
N TRP A 179 2.41 9.63 -2.72
CA TRP A 179 2.43 9.61 -4.19
C TRP A 179 1.95 8.29 -4.76
N GLY A 180 2.26 7.16 -4.10
CA GLY A 180 1.80 5.83 -4.52
C GLY A 180 0.28 5.71 -4.51
N TYR A 181 -0.37 6.15 -3.44
CA TYR A 181 -1.84 6.16 -3.35
C TYR A 181 -2.47 7.17 -4.32
N GLY A 182 -1.88 8.35 -4.43
CA GLY A 182 -2.29 9.38 -5.37
C GLY A 182 -2.29 8.88 -6.81
N LYS A 183 -1.29 8.07 -7.17
CA LYS A 183 -1.16 7.47 -8.50
C LYS A 183 -2.33 6.54 -8.84
N ILE A 184 -2.77 5.68 -7.89
CA ILE A 184 -3.93 4.80 -8.10
C ILE A 184 -5.19 5.61 -8.47
N ILE A 185 -5.48 6.65 -7.71
CA ILE A 185 -6.68 7.47 -7.93
C ILE A 185 -6.55 8.35 -9.18
N LYS A 186 -5.35 8.80 -9.49
CA LYS A 186 -5.09 9.60 -10.69
C LYS A 186 -5.36 8.81 -11.98
N TYR A 187 -4.96 7.53 -12.01
CA TYR A 187 -5.18 6.66 -13.17
C TYR A 187 -6.57 6.02 -13.20
N PHE A 188 -7.14 5.73 -12.04
CA PHE A 188 -8.44 5.08 -11.89
C PHE A 188 -9.41 5.96 -11.11
N VAL A 189 -9.71 7.14 -11.67
CA VAL A 189 -10.55 8.19 -11.05
C VAL A 189 -11.90 7.66 -10.56
N PHE A 190 -12.48 6.67 -11.24
CA PHE A 190 -13.76 6.07 -10.85
C PHE A 190 -13.72 5.43 -9.45
N LEU A 191 -12.55 5.03 -8.94
CA LEU A 191 -12.38 4.48 -7.58
C LEU A 191 -12.58 5.51 -6.47
N ASP A 192 -12.47 6.79 -6.77
CA ASP A 192 -12.71 7.88 -5.81
C ASP A 192 -14.16 8.36 -5.83
N PHE A 193 -14.95 7.92 -6.80
CA PHE A 193 -16.35 8.28 -6.91
C PHE A 193 -17.24 7.38 -6.06
N SER A 194 -17.40 7.74 -4.79
CA SER A 194 -18.06 6.94 -3.75
C SER A 194 -19.47 6.45 -4.12
N LYS A 195 -20.25 7.24 -4.91
CA LYS A 195 -21.60 6.85 -5.33
C LYS A 195 -21.62 5.60 -6.21
N ASN A 196 -20.52 5.32 -6.93
CA ASN A 196 -20.40 4.12 -7.76
C ASN A 196 -19.85 2.93 -6.96
N MET A 197 -19.20 3.18 -5.81
CA MET A 197 -18.60 2.13 -4.98
C MET A 197 -19.66 1.48 -4.07
N LYS A 198 -20.58 0.74 -4.67
CA LYS A 198 -21.69 0.06 -3.98
C LYS A 198 -21.24 -1.34 -3.54
N VAL A 199 -20.84 -1.47 -2.28
CA VAL A 199 -20.49 -2.77 -1.67
C VAL A 199 -21.67 -3.74 -1.82
N LEU A 200 -21.40 -5.00 -2.12
CA LEU A 200 -22.33 -6.08 -2.46
C LEU A 200 -22.92 -6.03 -3.88
N LEU A 201 -22.92 -4.91 -4.56
CA LEU A 201 -23.35 -4.81 -5.96
C LEU A 201 -22.16 -4.77 -6.93
N GLN A 202 -21.01 -4.34 -6.42
CA GLN A 202 -19.76 -4.30 -7.18
C GLN A 202 -18.62 -4.89 -6.35
N PRO A 203 -17.60 -5.49 -6.99
CA PRO A 203 -16.44 -6.06 -6.32
C PRO A 203 -15.42 -4.99 -5.91
N VAL A 204 -15.84 -4.01 -5.06
CA VAL A 204 -15.07 -2.81 -4.71
C VAL A 204 -13.65 -3.14 -4.24
N GLY A 205 -13.50 -4.23 -3.46
CA GLY A 205 -12.18 -4.69 -3.02
C GLY A 205 -11.27 -5.11 -4.18
N LYS A 206 -11.80 -5.95 -5.08
CA LYS A 206 -11.04 -6.40 -6.27
C LYS A 206 -10.67 -5.25 -7.19
N LEU A 207 -11.57 -4.28 -7.37
CA LEU A 207 -11.32 -3.10 -8.19
C LEU A 207 -10.08 -2.34 -7.71
N TYR A 208 -9.95 -2.13 -6.40
CA TYR A 208 -8.81 -1.44 -5.84
C TYR A 208 -7.51 -2.25 -5.92
N ILE A 209 -7.57 -3.56 -5.64
CA ILE A 209 -6.42 -4.47 -5.73
C ILE A 209 -5.89 -4.54 -7.16
N VAL A 210 -6.78 -4.73 -8.14
CA VAL A 210 -6.38 -4.77 -9.56
C VAL A 210 -5.85 -3.43 -10.03
N ALA A 211 -6.44 -2.32 -9.60
CA ALA A 211 -5.90 -1.00 -9.91
C ALA A 211 -4.49 -0.81 -9.36
N ALA A 212 -4.20 -1.28 -8.14
CA ALA A 212 -2.86 -1.25 -7.55
C ALA A 212 -1.87 -2.11 -8.37
N LEU A 213 -2.26 -3.31 -8.79
CA LEU A 213 -1.45 -4.16 -9.69
C LEU A 213 -1.13 -3.44 -11.01
N LEU A 214 -2.13 -2.84 -11.65
CA LEU A 214 -1.95 -2.12 -12.91
C LEU A 214 -1.08 -0.86 -12.74
N VAL A 215 -1.16 -0.19 -11.58
CA VAL A 215 -0.24 0.91 -11.24
C VAL A 215 1.18 0.42 -11.06
N ASN A 216 1.39 -0.76 -10.46
CA ASN A 216 2.72 -1.38 -10.40
C ASN A 216 3.24 -1.70 -11.81
N CYS A 217 2.43 -2.33 -12.67
CA CYS A 217 2.80 -2.57 -14.07
C CYS A 217 3.17 -1.27 -14.81
N HIS A 218 2.39 -0.21 -14.61
CA HIS A 218 2.71 1.10 -15.17
C HIS A 218 4.02 1.65 -14.62
N THR A 219 4.31 1.43 -13.34
CA THR A 219 5.58 1.87 -12.74
C THR A 219 6.76 1.10 -13.32
N CYS A 220 6.63 -0.20 -13.58
CA CYS A 220 7.65 -1.00 -14.26
C CYS A 220 7.96 -0.49 -15.68
N LEU A 221 6.94 -0.02 -16.41
CA LEU A 221 7.10 0.46 -17.79
C LEU A 221 7.61 1.90 -17.89
N TYR A 222 7.19 2.78 -17.00
CA TYR A 222 7.37 4.23 -17.16
C TYR A 222 7.99 4.92 -15.93
N GLY A 223 8.31 4.16 -14.89
CA GLY A 223 8.76 4.71 -13.62
C GLY A 223 7.66 5.47 -12.86
N SER A 224 8.06 6.18 -11.83
CA SER A 224 7.18 6.97 -10.97
C SER A 224 7.92 8.14 -10.35
N GLN A 225 7.18 9.07 -9.72
CA GLN A 225 7.80 10.13 -8.92
C GLN A 225 8.64 9.56 -7.76
N THR A 226 8.23 8.43 -7.20
CA THR A 226 8.96 7.73 -6.12
C THR A 226 10.27 7.15 -6.64
N THR A 227 10.28 6.50 -7.82
CA THR A 227 11.52 5.98 -8.44
C THR A 227 12.52 7.10 -8.70
N GLN A 228 12.06 8.24 -9.20
CA GLN A 228 12.90 9.41 -9.45
C GLN A 228 13.45 10.02 -8.15
N PHE A 229 12.61 10.09 -7.11
CA PHE A 229 13.00 10.65 -5.82
C PHE A 229 14.10 9.83 -5.15
N PHE A 230 13.95 8.50 -5.10
CA PHE A 230 14.94 7.61 -4.48
C PHE A 230 16.08 7.20 -5.42
N ALA A 231 15.97 7.49 -6.71
CA ALA A 231 16.90 7.02 -7.75
C ALA A 231 17.02 5.48 -7.77
N VAL A 232 15.89 4.79 -7.57
CA VAL A 232 15.79 3.33 -7.60
C VAL A 232 14.81 2.92 -8.68
N ASP A 233 15.28 2.19 -9.68
CA ASP A 233 14.44 1.74 -10.78
C ASP A 233 13.50 0.60 -10.35
N ALA A 234 12.32 0.58 -10.95
CA ALA A 234 11.43 -0.56 -10.86
C ALA A 234 11.99 -1.73 -11.70
N PRO A 235 11.68 -2.98 -11.35
CA PRO A 235 12.05 -4.13 -12.17
C PRO A 235 11.37 -4.06 -13.54
N GLU A 236 11.88 -4.80 -14.52
CA GLU A 236 11.18 -5.01 -15.78
C GLU A 236 9.82 -5.66 -15.55
N LEU A 237 8.85 -5.34 -16.39
CA LEU A 237 7.47 -5.83 -16.24
C LEU A 237 7.40 -7.35 -16.21
N GLU A 238 8.21 -8.02 -17.02
CA GLU A 238 8.26 -9.49 -17.05
C GLU A 238 8.75 -10.07 -15.72
N THR A 239 9.82 -9.48 -15.15
CA THR A 239 10.34 -9.87 -13.83
C THR A 239 9.29 -9.65 -12.73
N TYR A 240 8.53 -8.55 -12.79
CA TYR A 240 7.47 -8.27 -11.85
C TYR A 240 6.32 -9.28 -11.92
N LEU A 241 5.87 -9.64 -13.14
CA LEU A 241 4.74 -10.55 -13.36
C LEU A 241 5.09 -12.02 -13.19
N ASN A 242 6.32 -12.42 -13.55
CA ASN A 242 6.80 -13.80 -13.47
C ASN A 242 7.49 -14.11 -12.13
N ASN A 243 7.12 -13.41 -11.08
CA ASN A 243 7.63 -13.60 -9.73
C ASN A 243 7.22 -14.99 -9.16
N CYS A 244 7.67 -16.06 -9.83
CA CYS A 244 7.43 -17.46 -9.50
C CYS A 244 8.76 -18.14 -9.14
#